data_5b150a8c61c3a241374b0339b60f4a35
#
_entry.id   5b150a8c61c3a241374b0339b60f4a35
#
_cell.length_a   1.000
_cell.length_b   1.000
_cell.length_c   1.000
_cell.angle_alpha   90.00
_cell.angle_beta   90.00
_cell.angle_gamma   90.00
#
_symmetry.space_group_name_H-M   'P 1'
#
loop_
_entity.id
_entity.type
_entity.pdbx_description
1 polymer ?
#
loop_
_entity_poly.entity_id
_entity_poly.type
_entity_poly.pdbx_seq_one_letter_code
_entity_poly.pdbx_strand_id
1 'polypeptide(L)'
;MPFSFFNTVVSWMLKKRIHDIELFIKYPIDVQQEVLKKLLIKSKDTEIGKQYDFNSIKNYNNFSERIPARTYEDFFPYIEKTINGKQNVFCSEKINWFAQSSGTTNSISKFIPVSNSALENCHFKAGKDMLCLYSVSYTHLRAHETSAD
;
A
#
# COMPACT_ATOMS: atom_id res chain seq x y z
N MET A 1 -22.38 20.66 24.43
CA MET A 1 -20.93 20.57 24.18
C MET A 1 -20.56 19.28 23.44
N PRO A 2 -20.90 19.13 22.18
CA PRO A 2 -20.56 17.90 21.39
C PRO A 2 -19.11 17.86 20.86
N PHE A 3 -18.43 19.01 20.84
CA PHE A 3 -17.08 19.10 20.24
C PHE A 3 -15.97 18.41 21.04
N SER A 4 -16.10 18.28 22.36
CA SER A 4 -15.09 17.67 23.23
C SER A 4 -14.91 16.16 22.95
N PHE A 5 -16.02 15.43 22.80
CA PHE A 5 -15.98 13.99 22.54
C PHE A 5 -15.39 13.66 21.16
N PHE A 6 -15.79 14.41 20.14
CA PHE A 6 -15.26 14.25 18.78
C PHE A 6 -13.75 14.50 18.74
N ASN A 7 -13.27 15.59 19.38
CA ASN A 7 -11.83 15.86 19.48
C ASN A 7 -11.06 14.75 20.20
N THR A 8 -11.64 14.14 21.23
CA THR A 8 -11.02 13.03 21.97
C THR A 8 -10.87 11.79 21.08
N VAL A 9 -11.91 11.42 20.34
CA VAL A 9 -11.88 10.26 19.42
C VAL A 9 -10.88 10.49 18.30
N VAL A 10 -10.90 11.66 17.66
CA VAL A 10 -9.95 12.02 16.61
C VAL A 10 -8.52 11.99 17.14
N SER A 11 -8.26 12.61 18.29
CA SER A 11 -6.94 12.60 18.94
C SER A 11 -6.45 11.18 19.25
N TRP A 12 -7.31 10.30 19.72
CA TRP A 12 -6.98 8.90 19.96
C TRP A 12 -6.62 8.16 18.67
N MET A 13 -7.40 8.35 17.60
CA MET A 13 -7.11 7.75 16.28
C MET A 13 -5.77 8.23 15.71
N LEU A 14 -5.49 9.54 15.83
CA LEU A 14 -4.22 10.13 15.39
C LEU A 14 -3.04 9.55 16.18
N LYS A 15 -3.12 9.49 17.52
CA LYS A 15 -2.07 8.92 18.37
C LYS A 15 -1.77 7.45 18.04
N LYS A 16 -2.83 6.64 17.86
CA LYS A 16 -2.66 5.24 17.44
C LYS A 16 -1.93 5.13 16.10
N ARG A 17 -2.31 6.00 15.14
CA ARG A 17 -1.70 5.97 13.81
C ARG A 17 -0.24 6.44 13.82
N ILE A 18 0.08 7.46 14.59
CA ILE A 18 1.48 7.91 14.79
C ILE A 18 2.34 6.78 15.36
N HIS A 19 1.84 6.05 16.35
CA HIS A 19 2.56 4.91 16.90
C HIS A 19 2.88 3.85 15.82
N ASP A 20 1.93 3.54 14.94
CA ASP A 20 2.18 2.62 13.81
C ASP A 20 3.28 3.16 12.87
N ILE A 21 3.28 4.48 12.60
CA ILE A 21 4.32 5.12 11.75
C ILE A 21 5.69 5.05 12.44
N GLU A 22 5.76 5.29 13.75
CA GLU A 22 7.00 5.15 14.53
C GLU A 22 7.56 3.72 14.47
N LEU A 23 6.69 2.70 14.49
CA LEU A 23 7.10 1.32 14.32
C LEU A 23 7.71 1.07 12.94
N PHE A 24 7.17 1.68 11.87
CA PHE A 24 7.76 1.57 10.53
C PHE A 24 9.14 2.19 10.45
N ILE A 25 9.37 3.30 11.16
CA ILE A 25 10.67 3.97 11.22
C ILE A 25 11.66 3.14 12.04
N LYS A 26 11.22 2.59 13.16
CA LYS A 26 12.07 1.87 14.12
C LYS A 26 12.43 0.45 13.65
N TYR A 27 11.49 -0.23 12.99
CA TYR A 27 11.62 -1.63 12.57
C TYR A 27 11.28 -1.82 11.08
N PRO A 28 11.94 -1.11 10.15
CA PRO A 28 11.55 -1.11 8.74
C PRO A 28 11.66 -2.49 8.08
N ILE A 29 12.67 -3.26 8.42
CA ILE A 29 12.92 -4.59 7.83
C ILE A 29 11.84 -5.58 8.29
N ASP A 30 11.53 -5.62 9.57
CA ASP A 30 10.51 -6.53 10.13
C ASP A 30 9.14 -6.23 9.54
N VAL A 31 8.80 -4.94 9.43
CA VAL A 31 7.53 -4.50 8.83
C VAL A 31 7.47 -4.90 7.35
N GLN A 32 8.55 -4.70 6.58
CA GLN A 32 8.60 -5.11 5.18
C GLN A 32 8.45 -6.63 5.00
N GLN A 33 9.10 -7.43 5.85
CA GLN A 33 8.97 -8.89 5.84
C GLN A 33 7.54 -9.33 6.16
N GLU A 34 6.88 -8.71 7.14
CA GLU A 34 5.49 -8.99 7.44
C GLU A 34 4.55 -8.65 6.29
N VAL A 35 4.76 -7.50 5.64
CA VAL A 35 3.96 -7.08 4.47
C VAL A 35 4.17 -8.07 3.33
N LEU A 36 5.41 -8.44 3.01
CA LEU A 36 5.72 -9.43 1.98
C LEU A 36 5.01 -10.76 2.26
N LYS A 37 5.11 -11.27 3.48
CA LYS A 37 4.45 -12.51 3.90
C LYS A 37 2.93 -12.45 3.71
N LYS A 38 2.30 -11.36 4.10
CA LYS A 38 0.86 -11.15 3.93
C LYS A 38 0.46 -11.13 2.45
N LEU A 39 1.23 -10.47 1.60
CA LEU A 39 0.99 -10.40 0.16
C LEU A 39 1.14 -11.78 -0.50
N LEU A 40 2.18 -12.54 -0.16
CA LEU A 40 2.40 -13.90 -0.67
C LEU A 40 1.26 -14.84 -0.29
N ILE A 41 0.85 -14.86 0.99
CA ILE A 41 -0.26 -15.68 1.47
C ILE A 41 -1.56 -15.33 0.73
N LYS A 42 -1.83 -14.03 0.54
CA LYS A 42 -3.04 -13.54 -0.13
C LYS A 42 -3.06 -13.89 -1.61
N SER A 43 -1.89 -13.97 -2.25
CA SER A 43 -1.76 -14.16 -3.69
C SER A 43 -1.31 -15.57 -4.10
N LYS A 44 -1.10 -16.50 -3.16
CA LYS A 44 -0.56 -17.84 -3.45
C LYS A 44 -1.40 -18.65 -4.46
N ASP A 45 -2.72 -18.48 -4.45
CA ASP A 45 -3.64 -19.23 -5.30
C ASP A 45 -3.96 -18.52 -6.63
N THR A 46 -3.39 -17.34 -6.87
CA THR A 46 -3.51 -16.60 -8.13
C THR A 46 -2.71 -17.26 -9.25
N GLU A 47 -2.94 -16.82 -10.50
CA GLU A 47 -2.17 -17.33 -11.64
C GLU A 47 -0.67 -17.10 -11.45
N ILE A 48 -0.26 -15.88 -11.07
CA ILE A 48 1.14 -15.55 -10.79
C ILE A 48 1.64 -16.26 -9.54
N GLY A 49 0.83 -16.35 -8.49
CA GLY A 49 1.20 -17.03 -7.26
C GLY A 49 1.52 -18.51 -7.46
N LYS A 50 0.75 -19.19 -8.29
CA LYS A 50 1.01 -20.59 -8.69
C LYS A 50 2.22 -20.73 -9.59
N GLN A 51 2.39 -19.81 -10.56
CA GLN A 51 3.52 -19.82 -11.48
C GLN A 51 4.87 -19.72 -10.76
N TYR A 52 4.94 -18.88 -9.72
CA TYR A 52 6.17 -18.65 -8.94
C TYR A 52 6.18 -19.38 -7.59
N ASP A 53 5.22 -20.26 -7.36
CA ASP A 53 5.08 -21.02 -6.11
C ASP A 53 5.22 -20.13 -4.85
N PHE A 54 4.37 -19.12 -4.74
CA PHE A 54 4.38 -18.18 -3.62
C PHE A 54 4.23 -18.86 -2.26
N ASN A 55 3.64 -20.06 -2.23
CA ASN A 55 3.45 -20.80 -1.00
C ASN A 55 4.78 -21.25 -0.36
N SER A 56 5.82 -21.47 -1.14
CA SER A 56 7.13 -21.90 -0.66
C SER A 56 8.11 -20.75 -0.38
N ILE A 57 7.74 -19.50 -0.71
CA ILE A 57 8.58 -18.33 -0.46
C ILE A 57 8.46 -17.93 1.02
N LYS A 58 9.60 -17.96 1.74
CA LYS A 58 9.65 -17.70 3.19
C LYS A 58 10.18 -16.31 3.55
N ASN A 59 11.02 -15.72 2.70
CA ASN A 59 11.69 -14.46 2.97
C ASN A 59 12.00 -13.70 1.67
N TYR A 60 12.56 -12.49 1.83
CA TYR A 60 12.91 -11.62 0.71
C TYR A 60 13.94 -12.26 -0.25
N ASN A 61 14.92 -12.98 0.25
CA ASN A 61 15.95 -13.61 -0.60
C ASN A 61 15.31 -14.66 -1.53
N ASN A 62 14.46 -15.53 -0.98
CA ASN A 62 13.72 -16.49 -1.81
C ASN A 62 12.81 -15.80 -2.82
N PHE A 63 12.21 -14.65 -2.44
CA PHE A 63 11.39 -13.86 -3.33
C PHE A 63 12.21 -13.29 -4.50
N SER A 64 13.31 -12.60 -4.20
CA SER A 64 14.16 -11.94 -5.20
C SER A 64 14.86 -12.91 -6.15
N GLU A 65 15.24 -14.08 -5.67
CA GLU A 65 15.83 -15.15 -6.51
C GLU A 65 14.82 -15.76 -7.48
N ARG A 66 13.57 -15.88 -7.05
CA ARG A 66 12.53 -16.57 -7.82
C ARG A 66 11.78 -15.65 -8.78
N ILE A 67 11.60 -14.40 -8.41
CA ILE A 67 10.80 -13.45 -9.19
C ILE A 67 11.72 -12.41 -9.81
N PRO A 68 12.03 -12.54 -11.11
CA PRO A 68 12.89 -11.58 -11.80
C PRO A 68 12.20 -10.23 -11.93
N ALA A 69 12.97 -9.15 -11.94
CA ALA A 69 12.49 -7.84 -12.34
C ALA A 69 12.01 -7.89 -13.80
N ARG A 70 10.85 -7.31 -14.06
CA ARG A 70 10.21 -7.35 -15.38
C ARG A 70 9.74 -5.97 -15.81
N THR A 71 9.61 -5.77 -17.10
CA THR A 71 9.03 -4.57 -17.70
C THR A 71 7.50 -4.62 -17.65
N TYR A 72 6.85 -3.51 -17.97
CA TYR A 72 5.39 -3.48 -18.13
C TYR A 72 4.93 -4.42 -19.25
N GLU A 73 5.68 -4.49 -20.32
CA GLU A 73 5.41 -5.30 -21.50
C GLU A 73 5.40 -6.80 -21.15
N ASP A 74 6.27 -7.22 -20.25
CA ASP A 74 6.31 -8.61 -19.72
C ASP A 74 5.07 -8.94 -18.87
N PHE A 75 4.50 -7.93 -18.21
CA PHE A 75 3.27 -8.07 -17.41
C PHE A 75 2.00 -7.89 -18.23
N PHE A 76 2.08 -7.26 -19.39
CA PHE A 76 0.91 -6.90 -20.20
C PHE A 76 0.00 -8.10 -20.50
N PRO A 77 0.48 -9.31 -20.83
CA PRO A 77 -0.40 -10.47 -21.08
C PRO A 77 -1.29 -10.82 -19.87
N TYR A 78 -0.82 -10.60 -18.65
CA TYR A 78 -1.61 -10.82 -17.42
C TYR A 78 -2.59 -9.66 -17.17
N ILE A 79 -2.15 -8.42 -17.47
CA ILE A 79 -2.99 -7.23 -17.37
C ILE A 79 -4.15 -7.33 -18.37
N GLU A 80 -3.86 -7.73 -19.61
CA GLU A 80 -4.86 -7.94 -20.65
C GLU A 80 -5.90 -8.99 -20.25
N LYS A 81 -5.48 -10.11 -19.67
CA LYS A 81 -6.42 -11.10 -19.11
C LYS A 81 -7.36 -10.46 -18.09
N THR A 82 -6.83 -9.59 -17.23
CA THR A 82 -7.61 -8.91 -16.20
C THR A 82 -8.55 -7.87 -16.80
N ILE A 83 -8.13 -7.12 -17.83
CA ILE A 83 -8.97 -6.20 -18.60
C ILE A 83 -10.13 -6.96 -19.26
N ASN A 84 -9.87 -8.15 -19.79
CA ASN A 84 -10.86 -9.03 -20.39
C ASN A 84 -11.75 -9.76 -19.35
N GLY A 85 -11.69 -9.36 -18.08
CA GLY A 85 -12.57 -9.84 -17.01
C GLY A 85 -12.06 -11.06 -16.24
N LYS A 86 -10.89 -11.64 -16.59
CA LYS A 86 -10.31 -12.74 -15.82
C LYS A 86 -9.89 -12.24 -14.44
N GLN A 87 -10.40 -12.89 -13.42
CA GLN A 87 -10.07 -12.61 -12.03
C GLN A 87 -8.97 -13.56 -11.53
N ASN A 88 -8.44 -13.27 -10.35
CA ASN A 88 -7.44 -14.12 -9.70
C ASN A 88 -6.13 -14.29 -10.50
N VAL A 89 -5.73 -13.25 -11.24
CA VAL A 89 -4.47 -13.22 -12.00
C VAL A 89 -3.33 -12.76 -11.11
N PHE A 90 -3.41 -11.53 -10.54
CA PHE A 90 -2.39 -10.93 -9.67
C PHE A 90 -2.73 -11.03 -8.19
N CYS A 91 -4.01 -10.92 -7.85
CA CYS A 91 -4.51 -10.95 -6.47
C CYS A 91 -5.82 -11.73 -6.41
N SER A 92 -6.17 -12.21 -5.22
CA SER A 92 -7.40 -12.94 -4.96
C SER A 92 -8.65 -12.05 -4.91
N GLU A 93 -8.46 -10.73 -4.84
CA GLU A 93 -9.57 -9.77 -4.87
C GLU A 93 -10.04 -9.49 -6.29
N LYS A 94 -11.33 -9.19 -6.41
CA LYS A 94 -11.90 -8.74 -7.67
C LYS A 94 -11.29 -7.40 -8.09
N ILE A 95 -10.78 -7.33 -9.31
CA ILE A 95 -10.30 -6.10 -9.94
C ILE A 95 -11.46 -5.47 -10.70
N ASN A 96 -11.87 -4.28 -10.26
CA ASN A 96 -12.92 -3.49 -10.90
C ASN A 96 -12.37 -2.18 -11.49
N TRP A 97 -11.13 -1.80 -11.12
CA TRP A 97 -10.55 -0.50 -11.43
C TRP A 97 -9.18 -0.68 -12.07
N PHE A 98 -8.88 0.21 -12.99
CA PHE A 98 -7.56 0.33 -13.59
C PHE A 98 -7.11 1.78 -13.48
N ALA A 99 -5.92 1.99 -12.93
CA ALA A 99 -5.25 3.28 -13.03
C ALA A 99 -4.60 3.39 -14.40
N GLN A 100 -4.76 4.55 -15.04
CA GLN A 100 -4.12 4.86 -16.32
C GLN A 100 -2.97 5.83 -16.08
N SER A 101 -1.75 5.48 -16.51
CA SER A 101 -0.64 6.42 -16.49
C SER A 101 -0.80 7.47 -17.56
N SER A 102 -0.41 8.73 -17.28
CA SER A 102 -0.24 9.74 -18.32
C SER A 102 0.90 9.28 -19.23
N GLY A 103 0.60 8.89 -20.46
CA GLY A 103 1.64 8.66 -21.48
C GLY A 103 2.44 9.96 -21.66
N THR A 104 3.77 9.88 -21.67
CA THR A 104 4.59 10.95 -22.22
C THR A 104 4.34 11.00 -23.73
N THR A 105 4.63 12.13 -24.39
CA THR A 105 4.23 12.52 -25.76
C THR A 105 4.40 11.42 -26.84
N ASN A 106 5.15 10.34 -26.57
CA ASN A 106 5.40 9.20 -27.47
C ASN A 106 5.16 7.81 -26.86
N SER A 107 4.58 7.70 -25.65
CA SER A 107 4.33 6.39 -25.03
C SER A 107 2.84 6.11 -24.89
N ILE A 108 2.46 4.86 -25.17
CA ILE A 108 1.09 4.36 -24.97
C ILE A 108 0.78 4.38 -23.47
N SER A 109 -0.39 4.90 -23.09
CA SER A 109 -0.87 4.86 -21.71
C SER A 109 -0.89 3.43 -21.17
N LYS A 110 -0.37 3.25 -19.96
CA LYS A 110 -0.30 1.94 -19.30
C LYS A 110 -1.46 1.78 -18.31
N PHE A 111 -2.08 0.61 -18.30
CA PHE A 111 -3.16 0.29 -17.38
C PHE A 111 -2.61 -0.58 -16.24
N ILE A 112 -2.90 -0.18 -15.02
CA ILE A 112 -2.46 -0.86 -13.79
C ILE A 112 -3.70 -1.36 -13.05
N PRO A 113 -3.87 -2.68 -12.87
CA PRO A 113 -4.99 -3.24 -12.11
C PRO A 113 -4.94 -2.76 -10.65
N VAL A 114 -6.08 -2.30 -10.12
CA VAL A 114 -6.18 -1.77 -8.76
C VAL A 114 -7.20 -2.56 -7.97
N SER A 115 -6.78 -3.18 -6.87
CA SER A 115 -7.67 -3.87 -5.93
C SER A 115 -8.20 -2.90 -4.87
N ASN A 116 -9.35 -3.24 -4.26
CA ASN A 116 -9.89 -2.45 -3.15
C ASN A 116 -8.90 -2.37 -1.98
N SER A 117 -8.21 -3.45 -1.65
CA SER A 117 -7.20 -3.41 -0.59
C SER A 117 -5.98 -2.54 -0.94
N ALA A 118 -5.62 -2.40 -2.21
CA ALA A 118 -4.58 -1.46 -2.63
C ALA A 118 -5.03 -0.01 -2.43
N LEU A 119 -6.28 0.31 -2.74
CA LEU A 119 -6.85 1.63 -2.47
C LEU A 119 -6.86 1.94 -0.97
N GLU A 120 -7.36 1.02 -0.15
CA GLU A 120 -7.52 1.24 1.28
C GLU A 120 -6.20 1.21 2.05
N ASN A 121 -5.36 0.20 1.81
CA ASN A 121 -4.16 -0.04 2.60
C ASN A 121 -2.91 0.67 2.09
N CYS A 122 -2.91 1.18 0.85
CA CYS A 122 -1.85 2.02 0.32
C CYS A 122 -2.33 3.45 0.15
N HIS A 123 -3.23 3.70 -0.81
CA HIS A 123 -3.57 5.05 -1.25
C HIS A 123 -4.26 5.88 -0.16
N PHE A 124 -5.38 5.41 0.37
CA PHE A 124 -6.11 6.15 1.42
C PHE A 124 -5.37 6.14 2.75
N LYS A 125 -4.64 5.06 3.06
CA LYS A 125 -3.83 4.98 4.27
C LYS A 125 -2.69 5.99 4.23
N ALA A 126 -1.97 6.11 3.12
CA ALA A 126 -0.92 7.11 2.95
C ALA A 126 -1.44 8.55 3.09
N GLY A 127 -2.62 8.85 2.54
CA GLY A 127 -3.29 10.14 2.75
C GLY A 127 -3.61 10.43 4.22
N LYS A 128 -4.11 9.44 4.95
CA LYS A 128 -4.34 9.55 6.40
C LYS A 128 -3.04 9.74 7.17
N ASP A 129 -1.97 9.06 6.81
CA ASP A 129 -0.64 9.20 7.43
C ASP A 129 -0.09 10.60 7.27
N MET A 130 -0.21 11.15 6.05
CA MET A 130 0.19 12.53 5.77
C MET A 130 -0.58 13.52 6.64
N LEU A 131 -1.89 13.37 6.78
CA LEU A 131 -2.71 14.23 7.65
C LEU A 131 -2.34 14.08 9.13
N CYS A 132 -2.03 12.87 9.59
CA CYS A 132 -1.59 12.62 10.96
C CYS A 132 -0.26 13.33 11.25
N LEU A 133 0.73 13.17 10.38
CA LEU A 133 2.05 13.80 10.52
C LEU A 133 1.96 15.33 10.49
N TYR A 134 1.16 15.87 9.56
CA TYR A 134 0.93 17.32 9.49
C TYR A 134 0.27 17.85 10.78
N SER A 135 -0.75 17.18 11.28
CA SER A 135 -1.46 17.59 12.49
C SER A 135 -0.55 17.60 13.72
N VAL A 136 0.35 16.63 13.87
CA VAL A 136 1.30 16.56 14.98
C VAL A 136 2.36 17.65 14.85
N SER A 137 2.97 17.85 13.68
CA SER A 137 3.97 18.91 13.48
C SER A 137 3.38 20.29 13.71
N TYR A 138 2.15 20.55 13.27
CA TYR A 138 1.49 21.84 13.51
C TYR A 138 1.20 22.11 15.00
N THR A 139 0.78 21.09 15.76
CA THR A 139 0.53 21.24 17.19
C THR A 139 1.82 21.48 17.98
N HIS A 140 2.93 20.84 17.61
CA HIS A 140 4.25 21.08 18.22
C HIS A 140 4.78 22.48 17.95
N LEU A 141 4.69 22.95 16.70
CA LEU A 141 5.14 24.31 16.35
C LEU A 141 4.38 25.37 17.13
N ARG A 142 3.06 25.24 17.22
CA ARG A 142 2.22 26.19 17.94
C ARG A 142 2.45 26.19 19.46
N ALA A 143 2.79 25.02 20.04
CA ALA A 143 3.15 24.92 21.47
C ALA A 143 4.47 25.63 21.79
N HIS A 144 5.43 25.66 20.85
CA HIS A 144 6.68 26.39 21.00
C HIS A 144 6.49 27.91 20.87
N GLU A 145 5.62 28.39 20.00
CA GLU A 145 5.31 29.83 19.86
C GLU A 145 4.64 30.41 21.10
N THR A 146 3.73 29.65 21.75
CA THR A 146 3.02 30.09 22.97
C THR A 146 3.85 29.99 24.25
N SER A 147 5.01 29.37 24.23
CA SER A 147 5.93 29.29 25.38
C SER A 147 7.08 30.33 25.32
N ALA A 148 7.12 31.16 24.29
CA ALA A 148 8.14 32.21 24.09
C ALA A 148 7.64 33.62 24.50
N ASP A 149 6.40 33.77 24.97
CA ASP A 149 5.83 34.96 25.60
C ASP A 149 5.74 34.78 27.14
#